data_0324a11e556e1f2400274bc50aa2f69f
#
_entry.id   0324a11e556e1f2400274bc50aa2f69f
#
_cell.length_a   1.000
_cell.length_b   1.000
_cell.length_c   1.000
_cell.angle_alpha   90.00
_cell.angle_beta   90.00
_cell.angle_gamma   90.00
#
_symmetry.space_group_name_H-M   'P 1'
#
loop_
_entity.id
_entity.type
_entity.pdbx_description
1 polymer ?
#
loop_
_entity_poly.entity_id
_entity_poly.type
_entity_poly.pdbx_seq_one_letter_code
_entity_poly.pdbx_strand_id
1 'polypeptide(L)'
;MQAQAIGQGVPASTIVLEERSTNTYQNVVYVNDILRDHHWRTILLVSSPYHMRRATLVWRKVAPEVTVIHTPPPRSQFYDHGRGATFEQVWGIVHEYVAILAYWRRGWL
;
A
#
# COMPACT_ATOMS: atom_id res chain seq x y z
N MET A 1 -11.65 -6.07 5.60
CA MET A 1 -11.08 -6.54 4.30
C MET A 1 -11.14 -8.05 4.11
N GLN A 2 -10.68 -8.84 5.07
CA GLN A 2 -10.72 -10.30 4.98
C GLN A 2 -12.14 -10.84 4.76
N ALA A 3 -13.11 -10.36 5.53
CA ALA A 3 -14.50 -10.80 5.40
C ALA A 3 -15.09 -10.47 4.02
N GLN A 4 -14.72 -9.33 3.45
CA GLN A 4 -15.16 -8.94 2.11
C GLN A 4 -14.56 -9.85 1.04
N ALA A 5 -13.28 -10.19 1.15
CA ALA A 5 -12.63 -11.10 0.21
C ALA A 5 -13.25 -12.50 0.27
N ILE A 6 -13.49 -13.04 1.46
CA ILE A 6 -14.16 -14.33 1.65
C ILE A 6 -15.57 -14.29 1.05
N GLY A 7 -16.32 -13.21 1.28
CA GLY A 7 -17.66 -13.03 0.73
C GLY A 7 -17.70 -12.99 -0.80
N GLN A 8 -16.59 -12.64 -1.45
CA GLN A 8 -16.45 -12.61 -2.91
C GLN A 8 -15.82 -13.87 -3.49
N GLY A 9 -15.66 -14.92 -2.69
CA GLY A 9 -15.20 -16.22 -3.16
C GLY A 9 -13.72 -16.50 -2.97
N VAL A 10 -12.97 -15.64 -2.28
CA VAL A 10 -11.56 -15.90 -1.97
C VAL A 10 -11.47 -16.92 -0.83
N PRO A 11 -10.80 -18.07 -1.01
CA PRO A 11 -10.66 -19.04 0.07
C PRO A 11 -9.91 -18.45 1.27
N ALA A 12 -10.43 -18.65 2.48
CA ALA A 12 -9.81 -18.14 3.70
C ALA A 12 -8.39 -18.66 3.88
N SER A 13 -8.09 -19.87 3.42
CA SER A 13 -6.76 -20.49 3.52
C SER A 13 -5.70 -19.78 2.68
N THR A 14 -6.10 -18.96 1.71
CA THR A 14 -5.18 -18.20 0.84
C THR A 14 -4.94 -16.77 1.34
N ILE A 15 -5.57 -16.38 2.44
CA ILE A 15 -5.45 -15.04 3.02
C ILE A 15 -4.48 -15.07 4.19
N VAL A 16 -3.44 -14.26 4.11
CA VAL A 16 -2.50 -14.04 5.22
C VAL A 16 -2.72 -12.62 5.74
N LEU A 17 -2.95 -12.49 7.05
CA LEU A 17 -3.18 -11.21 7.69
C LEU A 17 -1.89 -10.68 8.31
N GLU A 18 -1.62 -9.39 8.09
CA GLU A 18 -0.62 -8.64 8.84
C GLU A 18 -1.37 -7.61 9.68
N GLU A 19 -1.36 -7.77 11.00
CA GLU A 19 -2.14 -6.96 11.93
C GLU A 19 -1.31 -6.19 12.95
N ARG A 20 0.02 -6.31 12.91
CA ARG A 20 0.91 -5.70 13.91
C ARG A 20 1.35 -4.29 13.55
N SER A 21 1.27 -3.92 12.27
CA SER A 21 1.76 -2.64 11.80
C SER A 21 0.85 -1.49 12.23
N THR A 22 1.46 -0.36 12.57
CA THR A 22 0.76 0.89 12.88
C THR A 22 1.01 1.97 11.83
N ASN A 23 1.88 1.72 10.87
CA ASN A 23 2.18 2.65 9.79
C ASN A 23 2.65 1.88 8.55
N THR A 24 2.80 2.59 7.43
CA THR A 24 3.20 1.98 6.16
C THR A 24 4.59 1.34 6.23
N TYR A 25 5.53 1.99 6.90
CA TYR A 25 6.88 1.43 7.04
C TYR A 25 6.85 0.07 7.74
N GLN A 26 6.18 -0.01 8.89
CA GLN A 26 6.05 -1.28 9.62
C GLN A 26 5.32 -2.33 8.80
N ASN A 27 4.27 -1.93 8.09
CA ASN A 27 3.53 -2.85 7.23
C ASN A 27 4.46 -3.48 6.18
N VAL A 28 5.27 -2.69 5.51
CA VAL A 28 6.23 -3.20 4.52
C VAL A 28 7.23 -4.15 5.17
N VAL A 29 7.77 -3.81 6.33
CA VAL A 29 8.73 -4.67 7.03
C VAL A 29 8.11 -6.02 7.38
N TYR A 30 6.92 -6.03 7.97
CA TYR A 30 6.27 -7.26 8.39
C TYR A 30 5.79 -8.10 7.20
N VAL A 31 5.28 -7.47 6.15
CA VAL A 31 4.89 -8.16 4.92
C VAL A 31 6.12 -8.76 4.24
N ASN A 32 7.24 -8.05 4.24
CA ASN A 32 8.48 -8.58 3.67
C ASN A 32 8.95 -9.85 4.40
N ASP A 33 8.79 -9.91 5.72
CA ASP A 33 9.08 -11.13 6.47
C ASP A 33 8.20 -12.30 6.02
N ILE A 34 6.91 -12.05 5.76
CA ILE A 34 5.99 -13.06 5.22
C ILE A 34 6.44 -13.51 3.83
N LEU A 35 6.85 -12.58 2.97
CA LEU A 35 7.34 -12.90 1.63
C LEU A 35 8.59 -13.78 1.68
N ARG A 36 9.53 -13.49 2.58
CA ARG A 36 10.74 -14.28 2.76
C ARG A 36 10.42 -15.70 3.21
N ASP A 37 9.49 -15.87 4.12
CA ASP A 37 9.08 -17.19 4.62
C ASP A 37 8.50 -18.06 3.51
N HIS A 38 7.84 -17.46 2.53
CA HIS A 38 7.25 -18.14 1.39
C HIS A 38 8.13 -18.14 0.13
N HIS A 39 9.30 -17.50 0.18
CA HIS A 39 10.20 -17.30 -0.97
C HIS A 39 9.54 -16.55 -2.14
N TRP A 40 8.66 -15.62 -1.84
CA TRP A 40 8.00 -14.78 -2.84
C TRP A 40 8.76 -13.48 -3.06
N ARG A 41 8.96 -13.09 -4.31
CA ARG A 41 9.74 -11.90 -4.68
C ARG A 41 8.97 -10.88 -5.51
N THR A 42 7.75 -11.20 -5.92
CA THR A 42 6.91 -10.32 -6.74
C THR A 42 5.58 -10.15 -6.06
N ILE A 43 5.13 -8.91 -5.94
CA ILE A 43 3.84 -8.58 -5.35
C ILE A 43 3.04 -7.65 -6.26
N LEU A 44 1.72 -7.81 -6.21
CA LEU A 44 0.80 -6.83 -6.75
C LEU A 44 0.37 -5.94 -5.58
N LEU A 45 0.74 -4.66 -5.66
CA LEU A 45 0.39 -3.70 -4.63
C LEU A 45 -0.92 -3.01 -5.00
N VAL A 46 -1.94 -3.22 -4.19
CA VAL A 46 -3.25 -2.59 -4.36
C VAL A 46 -3.46 -1.57 -3.26
N SER A 47 -3.56 -0.32 -3.63
CA SER A 47 -3.75 0.78 -2.69
C SER A 47 -4.37 1.97 -3.43
N SER A 48 -4.80 2.99 -2.68
CA SER A 48 -5.24 4.23 -3.31
C SER A 48 -4.07 4.92 -4.02
N PRO A 49 -4.33 5.70 -5.07
CA PRO A 49 -3.26 6.40 -5.80
C PRO A 49 -2.39 7.28 -4.90
N TYR A 50 -2.97 7.87 -3.86
CA TYR A 50 -2.26 8.75 -2.95
C TYR A 50 -1.24 8.01 -2.09
N HIS A 51 -1.58 6.80 -1.63
CA HIS A 51 -0.70 5.98 -0.81
C HIS A 51 0.32 5.20 -1.61
N MET A 52 0.06 4.98 -2.90
CA MET A 52 0.87 4.12 -3.77
C MET A 52 2.32 4.58 -3.83
N ARG A 53 2.54 5.88 -4.00
CA ARG A 53 3.88 6.45 -4.09
C ARG A 53 4.68 6.24 -2.81
N ARG A 54 4.08 6.52 -1.66
CA ARG A 54 4.73 6.32 -0.37
C ARG A 54 5.09 4.87 -0.13
N ALA A 55 4.13 3.96 -0.37
CA ALA A 55 4.37 2.54 -0.23
C ALA A 55 5.50 2.05 -1.14
N THR A 56 5.53 2.50 -2.39
CA THR A 56 6.59 2.14 -3.33
C THR A 56 7.97 2.60 -2.85
N LEU A 57 8.06 3.82 -2.34
CA LEU A 57 9.32 4.35 -1.82
C LEU A 57 9.81 3.54 -0.63
N VAL A 58 8.91 3.17 0.27
CA VAL A 58 9.24 2.32 1.42
C VAL A 58 9.71 0.94 0.96
N TRP A 59 9.01 0.31 0.00
CA TRP A 59 9.43 -0.98 -0.55
C TRP A 59 10.84 -0.92 -1.17
N ARG A 60 11.15 0.12 -1.92
CA ARG A 60 12.48 0.31 -2.49
C ARG A 60 13.57 0.44 -1.42
N LYS A 61 13.24 1.05 -0.30
CA LYS A 61 14.19 1.22 0.80
C LYS A 61 14.38 -0.05 1.60
N VAL A 62 13.29 -0.72 1.94
CA VAL A 62 13.29 -1.89 2.84
C VAL A 62 13.68 -3.16 2.10
N ALA A 63 13.13 -3.36 0.91
CA ALA A 63 13.27 -4.61 0.16
C ALA A 63 13.41 -4.33 -1.34
N PRO A 64 14.58 -3.80 -1.78
CA PRO A 64 14.78 -3.49 -3.19
C PRO A 64 14.74 -4.71 -4.10
N GLU A 65 14.93 -5.91 -3.56
CA GLU A 65 14.85 -7.18 -4.28
C GLU A 65 13.43 -7.61 -4.62
N VAL A 66 12.42 -7.01 -3.98
CA VAL A 66 11.01 -7.33 -4.25
C VAL A 66 10.53 -6.51 -5.44
N THR A 67 9.96 -7.19 -6.44
CA THR A 67 9.31 -6.53 -7.57
C THR A 67 7.91 -6.12 -7.18
N VAL A 68 7.63 -4.84 -7.19
CA VAL A 68 6.33 -4.26 -6.84
C VAL A 68 5.62 -3.82 -8.11
N ILE A 69 4.48 -4.44 -8.39
CA ILE A 69 3.63 -4.08 -9.53
C ILE A 69 2.45 -3.27 -9.00
N HIS A 70 2.34 -2.03 -9.45
CA HIS A 70 1.25 -1.16 -9.03
C HIS A 70 -0.05 -1.57 -9.68
N THR A 71 -1.07 -1.84 -8.87
CA THR A 71 -2.38 -2.27 -9.33
C THR A 71 -3.44 -1.44 -8.62
N PRO A 72 -3.64 -0.17 -9.03
CA PRO A 72 -4.67 0.67 -8.42
C PRO A 72 -6.06 0.10 -8.73
N PRO A 73 -7.02 0.26 -7.83
CA PRO A 73 -8.39 -0.19 -8.08
C PRO A 73 -8.97 0.50 -9.31
N PRO A 74 -9.62 -0.23 -10.23
CA PRO A 74 -10.13 0.36 -11.47
C PRO A 74 -11.28 1.35 -11.26
N ARG A 75 -11.96 1.29 -10.12
CA ARG A 75 -13.04 2.21 -9.74
C ARG A 75 -12.79 2.74 -8.35
N SER A 76 -11.86 3.67 -8.22
CA SER A 76 -11.72 4.41 -6.97
C SER A 76 -12.45 5.74 -7.10
N GLN A 77 -12.93 6.25 -5.98
CA GLN A 77 -13.54 7.60 -5.93
C GLN A 77 -12.58 8.69 -6.43
N PHE A 78 -11.30 8.38 -6.56
CA PHE A 78 -10.29 9.32 -7.04
C PHE A 78 -10.26 9.48 -8.57
N TYR A 79 -10.88 8.55 -9.30
CA TYR A 79 -10.92 8.57 -10.77
C TYR A 79 -12.28 8.99 -11.33
N ASP A 80 -13.33 9.01 -10.51
CA ASP A 80 -14.71 9.15 -10.94
C ASP A 80 -15.21 10.59 -10.95
N HIS A 81 -14.33 11.57 -10.91
CA HIS A 81 -14.74 12.97 -10.82
C HIS A 81 -14.52 13.71 -12.14
N GLY A 82 -15.60 13.88 -12.90
CA GLY A 82 -15.59 14.66 -14.12
C GLY A 82 -15.39 16.18 -13.94
N ARG A 83 -15.19 16.65 -12.71
CA ARG A 83 -15.12 18.07 -12.38
C ARG A 83 -13.85 18.51 -11.64
N GLY A 84 -12.77 17.76 -11.73
CA GLY A 84 -11.51 18.08 -11.06
C GLY A 84 -11.45 17.58 -9.61
N ALA A 85 -10.38 17.93 -8.90
CA ALA A 85 -10.12 17.44 -7.57
C ALA A 85 -11.06 18.07 -6.52
N THR A 86 -11.64 17.22 -5.65
CA THR A 86 -12.39 17.69 -4.50
C THR A 86 -11.45 18.18 -3.40
N PHE A 87 -11.98 18.94 -2.43
CA PHE A 87 -11.21 19.38 -1.26
C PHE A 87 -10.59 18.17 -0.53
N GLU A 88 -11.33 17.09 -0.37
CA GLU A 88 -10.84 15.87 0.27
C GLU A 88 -9.68 15.25 -0.49
N GLN A 89 -9.71 15.25 -1.81
CA GLN A 89 -8.62 14.74 -2.64
C GLN A 89 -7.37 15.62 -2.50
N VAL A 90 -7.52 16.93 -2.54
CA VAL A 90 -6.40 17.86 -2.35
C VAL A 90 -5.79 17.69 -0.96
N TRP A 91 -6.63 17.58 0.07
CA TRP A 91 -6.17 17.34 1.43
C TRP A 91 -5.44 16.02 1.55
N GLY A 92 -5.94 14.96 0.92
CA GLY A 92 -5.29 13.66 0.88
C GLY A 92 -3.90 13.72 0.24
N ILE A 93 -3.75 14.46 -0.85
CA ILE A 93 -2.46 14.66 -1.52
C ILE A 93 -1.48 15.41 -0.60
N VAL A 94 -1.93 16.49 0.03
CA VAL A 94 -1.10 17.26 0.97
C VAL A 94 -0.66 16.38 2.13
N HIS A 95 -1.57 15.61 2.71
CA HIS A 95 -1.28 14.68 3.80
C HIS A 95 -0.20 13.66 3.40
N GLU A 96 -0.27 13.11 2.18
CA GLU A 96 0.73 12.15 1.70
C GLU A 96 2.10 12.78 1.52
N TYR A 97 2.20 13.99 1.00
CA TYR A 97 3.49 14.67 0.87
C TYR A 97 4.10 14.99 2.24
N VAL A 98 3.29 15.37 3.22
CA VAL A 98 3.76 15.57 4.60
C VAL A 98 4.25 14.25 5.19
N ALA A 99 3.53 13.16 4.96
CA ALA A 99 3.94 11.84 5.42
C ALA A 99 5.25 11.37 4.76
N ILE A 100 5.42 11.62 3.47
CA ILE A 100 6.66 11.30 2.73
C ILE A 100 7.84 12.06 3.34
N LEU A 101 7.67 13.35 3.61
CA LEU A 101 8.72 14.17 4.23
C LEU A 101 9.08 13.65 5.63
N ALA A 102 8.07 13.30 6.44
CA ALA A 102 8.29 12.75 7.77
C ALA A 102 9.05 11.41 7.70
N TYR A 103 8.69 10.56 6.78
CA TYR A 103 9.36 9.28 6.57
C TYR A 103 10.81 9.46 6.11
N TRP A 104 11.03 10.41 5.20
CA TRP A 104 12.38 10.73 4.75
C TRP A 104 13.26 11.19 5.91
N ARG A 105 12.74 12.07 6.76
CA ARG A 105 13.49 12.54 7.95
C ARG A 105 13.81 11.42 8.92
N ARG A 106 12.98 10.39 9.00
CA ARG A 106 13.19 9.22 9.85
C ARG A 106 14.10 8.17 9.21
N GLY A 107 14.53 8.38 7.97
CA GLY A 107 15.35 7.42 7.26
C GLY A 107 14.59 6.19 6.75
N TRP A 108 13.29 6.28 6.62
CA TRP A 108 12.42 5.17 6.15
C TRP A 108 12.25 5.14 4.63
N LEU A 109 12.68 6.16 3.95
CA LEU A 109 12.63 6.24 2.48
C LEU A 109 14.03 6.32 1.87
#